data_4c01e61275f7bc43083e385dff906c5c
#
_entry.id   4c01e61275f7bc43083e385dff906c5c
#
_cell.length_a   1.000
_cell.length_b   1.000
_cell.length_c   1.000
_cell.angle_alpha   90.00
_cell.angle_beta   90.00
_cell.angle_gamma   90.00
#
_symmetry.space_group_name_H-M   'P 1'
#
loop_
_entity.id
_entity.type
_entity.pdbx_description
1 polymer ?
#
loop_
_entity_poly.entity_id
_entity_poly.type
_entity_poly.pdbx_seq_one_letter_code
_entity_poly.pdbx_strand_id
1 'polypeptide(L)'
;MSDSESDESHLIDNTTSSHQLECDDGAIANYSQPSVPDIIASNIGMLFIISAQSFSACMYVSVKILNRLETPVHALQVIIIRMAVTFLCCVIYMIIMRIPDPITGPKDVRSLLITRGITGFFGLFGVYLSLEHLSVADATVLIFLTPLTTAVAGSILLKESYSTNQAVAGVCSLLGVVLVTRPPFLFGSIPDGGHLPEGTPAERLAAVGACMMSVIGNTGAYTSIRAIGKRAHPMHVLTFFSLWCTIISLLGMIVLSIPVVYPTPWGWMLLLMVGVFGFVTQTLLTMGLQRETVSRGVTGMYTQVLFAVMLERVIFGVMPSLLSIVGAVIIMSSAFYVVMNK
;
A
#
# COMPACT_ATOMS: atom_id res chain seq x y z
N MET A 1 -60.16 62.67 -4.56
CA MET A 1 -60.50 62.86 -5.96
C MET A 1 -60.28 61.54 -6.59
N SER A 2 -61.23 60.87 -6.61
CA SER A 2 -62.29 60.41 -7.59
C SER A 2 -61.76 59.13 -8.24
N ASP A 3 -62.27 58.00 -7.88
CA ASP A 3 -63.47 57.38 -8.51
C ASP A 3 -63.05 56.60 -9.74
N SER A 4 -63.41 55.42 -10.03
CA SER A 4 -64.61 54.61 -9.76
C SER A 4 -64.34 53.25 -10.41
N GLU A 5 -64.66 52.13 -9.77
CA GLU A 5 -65.93 51.39 -9.99
C GLU A 5 -66.19 50.99 -11.44
N SER A 6 -66.30 49.77 -11.67
CA SER A 6 -67.45 48.87 -11.84
C SER A 6 -67.06 47.77 -12.84
N ASP A 7 -67.35 46.63 -12.71
CA ASP A 7 -68.54 45.81 -12.46
C ASP A 7 -68.74 44.77 -13.56
N GLU A 8 -69.05 43.58 -13.07
CA GLU A 8 -69.98 42.56 -13.61
C GLU A 8 -69.64 41.82 -14.93
N SER A 9 -69.56 40.62 -14.89
CA SER A 9 -70.50 39.50 -14.73
C SER A 9 -70.58 38.60 -15.97
N HIS A 10 -70.68 37.32 -15.70
CA HIS A 10 -71.36 36.23 -16.42
C HIS A 10 -70.89 35.82 -17.82
N LEU A 11 -70.40 34.60 -17.91
CA LEU A 11 -71.21 33.49 -18.49
C LEU A 11 -70.53 32.17 -18.38
N ILE A 12 -71.24 31.24 -17.81
CA ILE A 12 -71.04 29.82 -17.77
C ILE A 12 -71.08 29.28 -19.20
N ASP A 13 -70.08 28.50 -19.59
CA ASP A 13 -70.30 27.48 -20.60
C ASP A 13 -69.52 26.21 -20.32
N ASN A 14 -70.29 25.16 -20.13
CA ASN A 14 -69.88 23.78 -19.99
C ASN A 14 -69.41 23.26 -21.34
N THR A 15 -68.09 22.89 -21.44
CA THR A 15 -67.72 21.90 -22.42
C THR A 15 -66.68 20.94 -21.77
N THR A 16 -67.22 19.78 -21.55
CA THR A 16 -66.49 18.54 -21.28
C THR A 16 -65.31 18.37 -22.26
N SER A 17 -64.11 18.45 -21.80
CA SER A 17 -62.97 18.04 -22.61
C SER A 17 -62.12 17.14 -21.78
N SER A 18 -62.10 15.89 -22.19
CA SER A 18 -61.30 14.78 -21.72
C SER A 18 -59.81 15.17 -21.57
N HIS A 19 -59.34 15.32 -20.32
CA HIS A 19 -57.92 15.33 -20.04
C HIS A 19 -57.39 13.93 -20.23
N GLN A 20 -56.81 13.69 -21.40
CA GLN A 20 -55.82 12.61 -21.59
C GLN A 20 -54.72 12.82 -20.57
N LEU A 21 -54.57 11.80 -19.71
CA LEU A 21 -53.35 11.57 -18.95
C LEU A 21 -52.23 11.27 -19.96
N GLU A 22 -51.49 12.30 -20.36
CA GLU A 22 -50.18 12.15 -20.96
C GLU A 22 -49.25 11.59 -19.85
N CYS A 23 -49.08 10.29 -19.90
CA CYS A 23 -47.97 9.65 -19.18
C CYS A 23 -46.69 10.26 -19.71
N ASP A 24 -46.00 10.99 -18.85
CA ASP A 24 -44.67 11.52 -19.07
C ASP A 24 -43.68 10.32 -19.10
N ASP A 25 -43.56 9.64 -20.26
CA ASP A 25 -42.60 8.63 -20.60
C ASP A 25 -41.25 9.27 -20.98
N GLY A 26 -40.74 10.15 -20.13
CA GLY A 26 -39.58 10.97 -20.46
C GLY A 26 -38.44 11.02 -19.45
N ALA A 27 -38.28 10.06 -18.56
CA ALA A 27 -37.11 10.03 -17.67
C ALA A 27 -36.59 8.61 -17.39
N ILE A 28 -36.44 7.80 -18.43
CA ILE A 28 -35.46 6.73 -18.36
C ILE A 28 -34.10 7.43 -18.49
N ALA A 29 -33.53 7.81 -17.33
CA ALA A 29 -32.15 8.21 -17.27
C ALA A 29 -31.33 7.10 -17.92
N ASN A 30 -30.76 7.39 -19.09
CA ASN A 30 -29.79 6.56 -19.75
C ASN A 30 -28.63 6.37 -18.77
N TYR A 31 -28.68 5.34 -17.94
CA TYR A 31 -27.54 4.80 -17.23
C TYR A 31 -26.64 4.20 -18.31
N SER A 32 -25.89 5.06 -19.00
CA SER A 32 -24.78 4.60 -19.85
C SER A 32 -23.81 3.90 -18.92
N GLN A 33 -23.67 2.60 -19.11
CA GLN A 33 -22.63 1.85 -18.37
C GLN A 33 -21.30 2.57 -18.60
N PRO A 34 -20.51 2.83 -17.52
CA PRO A 34 -19.25 3.53 -17.66
C PRO A 34 -18.37 2.79 -18.67
N SER A 35 -17.82 3.51 -19.62
CA SER A 35 -16.91 2.92 -20.62
C SER A 35 -15.65 2.38 -19.93
N VAL A 36 -14.98 1.39 -20.53
CA VAL A 36 -13.73 0.83 -20.00
C VAL A 36 -12.70 1.92 -19.68
N PRO A 37 -12.49 2.96 -20.52
CA PRO A 37 -11.62 4.10 -20.17
C PRO A 37 -12.05 4.84 -18.90
N ASP A 38 -13.34 5.02 -18.67
CA ASP A 38 -13.86 5.72 -17.48
C ASP A 38 -13.61 4.90 -16.21
N ILE A 39 -13.76 3.58 -16.27
CA ILE A 39 -13.45 2.68 -15.17
C ILE A 39 -11.95 2.73 -14.84
N ILE A 40 -11.08 2.73 -15.84
CA ILE A 40 -9.62 2.82 -15.66
C ILE A 40 -9.26 4.19 -15.06
N ALA A 41 -9.78 5.28 -15.61
CA ALA A 41 -9.50 6.63 -15.12
C ALA A 41 -9.95 6.81 -13.65
N SER A 42 -11.10 6.23 -13.29
CA SER A 42 -11.62 6.30 -11.93
C SER A 42 -10.84 5.47 -10.92
N ASN A 43 -10.10 4.44 -11.36
CA ASN A 43 -9.35 3.50 -10.51
C ASN A 43 -7.83 3.59 -10.70
N ILE A 44 -7.31 4.66 -11.29
CA ILE A 44 -5.87 4.81 -11.59
C ILE A 44 -5.00 4.72 -10.34
N GLY A 45 -5.49 5.16 -9.19
CA GLY A 45 -4.78 5.04 -7.91
C GLY A 45 -4.60 3.58 -7.48
N MET A 46 -5.65 2.76 -7.63
CA MET A 46 -5.60 1.33 -7.35
C MET A 46 -4.65 0.60 -8.31
N LEU A 47 -4.65 0.97 -9.61
CA LEU A 47 -3.72 0.41 -10.60
C LEU A 47 -2.26 0.72 -10.24
N PHE A 48 -1.97 1.92 -9.75
CA PHE A 48 -0.64 2.25 -9.25
C PHE A 48 -0.24 1.37 -8.06
N ILE A 49 -1.15 1.12 -7.12
CA ILE A 49 -0.89 0.27 -5.96
C ILE A 49 -0.63 -1.18 -6.40
N ILE A 50 -1.47 -1.75 -7.25
CA ILE A 50 -1.30 -3.13 -7.74
C ILE A 50 0.01 -3.27 -8.53
N SER A 51 0.34 -2.31 -9.39
CA SER A 51 1.61 -2.28 -10.11
C SER A 51 2.81 -2.17 -9.14
N ALA A 52 2.70 -1.37 -8.08
CA ALA A 52 3.72 -1.29 -7.04
C ALA A 52 4.00 -2.65 -6.41
N GLN A 53 2.95 -3.47 -6.18
CA GLN A 53 3.11 -4.78 -5.58
C GLN A 53 3.87 -5.77 -6.47
N SER A 54 3.74 -5.68 -7.79
CA SER A 54 4.54 -6.51 -8.71
C SER A 54 6.03 -6.20 -8.62
N PHE A 55 6.40 -4.91 -8.61
CA PHE A 55 7.80 -4.47 -8.42
C PHE A 55 8.32 -4.80 -7.02
N SER A 56 7.46 -4.71 -6.01
CA SER A 56 7.77 -5.13 -4.64
C SER A 56 8.13 -6.61 -4.59
N ALA A 57 7.37 -7.48 -5.24
CA ALA A 57 7.66 -8.90 -5.32
C ALA A 57 9.02 -9.17 -6.01
N CYS A 58 9.33 -8.48 -7.11
CA CYS A 58 10.65 -8.57 -7.76
C CYS A 58 11.78 -8.14 -6.81
N MET A 59 11.57 -7.06 -6.05
CA MET A 59 12.53 -6.60 -5.05
C MET A 59 12.77 -7.66 -3.97
N TYR A 60 11.72 -8.30 -3.43
CA TYR A 60 11.87 -9.35 -2.41
C TYR A 60 12.60 -10.58 -2.93
N VAL A 61 12.34 -10.97 -4.18
CA VAL A 61 13.10 -12.06 -4.82
C VAL A 61 14.57 -11.70 -4.94
N SER A 62 14.90 -10.47 -5.34
CA SER A 62 16.29 -9.99 -5.40
C SER A 62 16.98 -10.04 -4.03
N VAL A 63 16.29 -9.65 -2.96
CA VAL A 63 16.79 -9.76 -1.58
C VAL A 63 16.96 -11.22 -1.18
N LYS A 64 16.01 -12.10 -1.54
CA LYS A 64 16.11 -13.54 -1.25
C LYS A 64 17.34 -14.19 -1.92
N ILE A 65 17.65 -13.79 -3.14
CA ILE A 65 18.87 -14.23 -3.85
C ILE A 65 20.11 -13.66 -3.17
N LEU A 66 20.10 -12.37 -2.81
CA LEU A 66 21.21 -11.71 -2.12
C LEU A 66 21.57 -12.40 -0.79
N ASN A 67 20.57 -12.78 0.00
CA ASN A 67 20.77 -13.46 1.29
C ASN A 67 21.30 -14.90 1.16
N ARG A 68 21.29 -15.48 -0.05
CA ARG A 68 21.86 -16.80 -0.35
C ARG A 68 23.33 -16.76 -0.77
N LEU A 69 23.90 -15.54 -0.92
CA LEU A 69 25.32 -15.39 -1.24
C LEU A 69 26.18 -15.74 -0.03
N GLU A 70 27.42 -16.16 -0.29
CA GLU A 70 28.40 -16.56 0.75
C GLU A 70 28.70 -15.46 1.78
N THR A 71 28.56 -14.19 1.37
CA THR A 71 28.74 -13.02 2.24
C THR A 71 27.41 -12.31 2.46
N PRO A 72 26.62 -12.67 3.48
CA PRO A 72 25.35 -12.01 3.77
C PRO A 72 25.57 -10.56 4.15
N VAL A 73 24.83 -9.66 3.52
CA VAL A 73 24.89 -8.21 3.79
C VAL A 73 23.91 -7.88 4.91
N HIS A 74 24.38 -7.19 5.95
CA HIS A 74 23.53 -6.80 7.07
C HIS A 74 22.34 -5.94 6.61
N ALA A 75 21.17 -6.13 7.21
CA ALA A 75 19.94 -5.47 6.83
C ALA A 75 20.04 -3.93 6.79
N LEU A 76 20.70 -3.32 7.77
CA LEU A 76 20.89 -1.86 7.80
C LEU A 76 21.71 -1.36 6.61
N GLN A 77 22.73 -2.12 6.18
CA GLN A 77 23.53 -1.78 5.00
C GLN A 77 22.67 -1.84 3.70
N VAL A 78 21.83 -2.88 3.57
CA VAL A 78 20.88 -2.98 2.44
C VAL A 78 19.93 -1.77 2.44
N ILE A 79 19.43 -1.37 3.61
CA ILE A 79 18.54 -0.19 3.74
C ILE A 79 19.28 1.07 3.30
N ILE A 80 20.52 1.29 3.75
CA ILE A 80 21.32 2.47 3.38
C ILE A 80 21.46 2.57 1.86
N ILE A 81 21.91 1.51 1.21
CA ILE A 81 22.16 1.50 -0.24
C ILE A 81 20.87 1.72 -1.01
N ARG A 82 19.80 0.99 -0.66
CA ARG A 82 18.48 1.13 -1.27
C ARG A 82 17.93 2.54 -1.12
N MET A 83 18.02 3.12 0.08
CA MET A 83 17.47 4.44 0.37
C MET A 83 18.33 5.56 -0.21
N ALA A 84 19.65 5.39 -0.27
CA ALA A 84 20.53 6.31 -0.98
C ALA A 84 20.20 6.37 -2.48
N VAL A 85 19.99 5.23 -3.14
CA VAL A 85 19.55 5.17 -4.54
C VAL A 85 18.22 5.90 -4.70
N THR A 86 17.23 5.61 -3.83
CA THR A 86 15.93 6.29 -3.85
C THR A 86 16.07 7.79 -3.70
N PHE A 87 16.87 8.26 -2.73
CA PHE A 87 17.11 9.69 -2.49
C PHE A 87 17.70 10.38 -3.71
N LEU A 88 18.76 9.80 -4.28
CA LEU A 88 19.40 10.34 -5.48
C LEU A 88 18.43 10.41 -6.68
N CYS A 89 17.69 9.34 -6.95
CA CYS A 89 16.69 9.32 -8.01
C CYS A 89 15.62 10.40 -7.82
N CYS A 90 15.11 10.58 -6.58
CA CYS A 90 14.12 11.60 -6.28
C CYS A 90 14.66 13.03 -6.49
N VAL A 91 15.84 13.30 -5.96
CA VAL A 91 16.46 14.64 -6.06
C VAL A 91 16.80 14.97 -7.52
N ILE A 92 17.42 14.05 -8.24
CA ILE A 92 17.74 14.22 -9.68
C ILE A 92 16.46 14.47 -10.48
N TYR A 93 15.41 13.67 -10.28
CA TYR A 93 14.13 13.85 -10.94
C TYR A 93 13.54 15.25 -10.65
N MET A 94 13.53 15.69 -9.40
CA MET A 94 12.97 16.99 -9.03
C MET A 94 13.78 18.16 -9.61
N ILE A 95 15.11 18.04 -9.69
CA ILE A 95 15.97 19.05 -10.33
C ILE A 95 15.67 19.14 -11.83
N ILE A 96 15.59 17.99 -12.53
CA ILE A 96 15.30 17.94 -13.98
C ILE A 96 13.91 18.53 -14.28
N MET A 97 12.91 18.17 -13.46
CA MET A 97 11.53 18.65 -13.63
C MET A 97 11.30 20.03 -13.03
N ARG A 98 12.35 20.69 -12.50
CA ARG A 98 12.31 22.03 -11.86
C ARG A 98 11.23 22.15 -10.78
N ILE A 99 11.04 21.06 -10.00
CA ILE A 99 10.13 21.05 -8.85
C ILE A 99 10.79 21.86 -7.73
N PRO A 100 10.09 22.88 -7.14
CA PRO A 100 10.68 23.72 -6.11
C PRO A 100 11.00 22.92 -4.84
N ASP A 101 11.99 23.38 -4.10
CA ASP A 101 12.39 22.86 -2.77
C ASP A 101 12.63 21.34 -2.73
N PRO A 102 13.51 20.76 -3.57
CA PRO A 102 13.65 19.30 -3.70
C PRO A 102 14.09 18.60 -2.40
N ILE A 103 14.76 19.29 -1.49
CA ILE A 103 15.26 18.72 -0.23
C ILE A 103 14.38 19.16 0.95
N THR A 104 13.95 20.41 0.99
CA THR A 104 13.24 21.00 2.14
C THR A 104 11.73 20.78 2.10
N GLY A 105 11.18 20.49 0.92
CA GLY A 105 9.76 20.27 0.70
C GLY A 105 8.85 21.45 1.05
N PRO A 106 7.55 21.37 0.73
CA PRO A 106 6.58 22.40 1.06
C PRO A 106 6.46 22.62 2.57
N LYS A 107 6.43 23.89 3.01
CA LYS A 107 6.44 24.25 4.44
C LYS A 107 5.19 23.80 5.19
N ASP A 108 4.04 23.85 4.55
CA ASP A 108 2.71 23.52 5.10
C ASP A 108 2.53 22.03 5.45
N VAL A 109 3.25 21.13 4.80
CA VAL A 109 3.16 19.66 5.03
C VAL A 109 4.46 19.07 5.58
N ARG A 110 5.45 19.90 5.91
CA ARG A 110 6.78 19.41 6.33
C ARG A 110 6.73 18.51 7.56
N SER A 111 5.89 18.79 8.53
CA SER A 111 5.69 17.93 9.70
C SER A 111 5.19 16.55 9.32
N LEU A 112 4.25 16.45 8.37
CA LEU A 112 3.76 15.18 7.87
C LEU A 112 4.83 14.41 7.06
N LEU A 113 5.68 15.14 6.30
CA LEU A 113 6.82 14.54 5.59
C LEU A 113 7.84 13.94 6.57
N ILE A 114 8.15 14.62 7.66
CA ILE A 114 9.04 14.14 8.73
C ILE A 114 8.40 12.91 9.40
N THR A 115 7.12 13.01 9.81
CA THR A 115 6.38 11.89 10.40
C THR A 115 6.41 10.67 9.48
N ARG A 116 6.16 10.85 8.18
CA ARG A 116 6.26 9.78 7.16
C ARG A 116 7.66 9.15 7.13
N GLY A 117 8.70 9.97 7.23
CA GLY A 117 10.09 9.50 7.25
C GLY A 117 10.40 8.62 8.46
N ILE A 118 10.10 9.14 9.65
CA ILE A 118 10.38 8.45 10.93
C ILE A 118 9.54 7.19 11.08
N THR A 119 8.22 7.30 10.92
CA THR A 119 7.33 6.13 11.04
C THR A 119 7.64 5.07 10.00
N GLY A 120 7.98 5.47 8.77
CA GLY A 120 8.38 4.56 7.71
C GLY A 120 9.68 3.82 8.00
N PHE A 121 10.64 4.45 8.70
CA PHE A 121 11.86 3.76 9.16
C PHE A 121 11.51 2.65 10.16
N PHE A 122 10.72 2.95 11.20
CA PHE A 122 10.30 1.93 12.17
C PHE A 122 9.49 0.82 11.51
N GLY A 123 8.66 1.16 10.51
CA GLY A 123 7.96 0.20 9.68
C GLY A 123 8.91 -0.78 8.97
N LEU A 124 9.97 -0.26 8.36
CA LEU A 124 10.95 -1.05 7.64
C LEU A 124 11.87 -1.84 8.59
N PHE A 125 12.41 -1.17 9.61
CA PHE A 125 13.34 -1.77 10.56
C PHE A 125 12.70 -2.91 11.36
N GLY A 126 11.44 -2.73 11.80
CA GLY A 126 10.71 -3.77 12.53
C GLY A 126 10.52 -5.06 11.72
N VAL A 127 10.36 -4.98 10.40
CA VAL A 127 10.34 -6.16 9.52
C VAL A 127 11.67 -6.92 9.62
N TYR A 128 12.78 -6.23 9.45
CA TYR A 128 14.10 -6.90 9.46
C TYR A 128 14.40 -7.51 10.82
N LEU A 129 14.13 -6.78 11.91
CA LEU A 129 14.36 -7.27 13.26
C LEU A 129 13.50 -8.50 13.59
N SER A 130 12.27 -8.55 13.09
CA SER A 130 11.38 -9.69 13.33
C SER A 130 11.86 -10.98 12.63
N LEU A 131 12.50 -10.84 11.47
CA LEU A 131 12.98 -11.99 10.68
C LEU A 131 14.20 -12.70 11.29
N GLU A 132 14.80 -12.14 12.34
CA GLU A 132 15.89 -12.81 13.07
C GLU A 132 15.39 -14.03 13.84
N HIS A 133 14.14 -13.99 14.36
CA HIS A 133 13.58 -15.04 15.22
C HIS A 133 12.17 -15.52 14.81
N LEU A 134 11.61 -14.99 13.73
CA LEU A 134 10.34 -15.46 13.16
C LEU A 134 10.55 -16.03 11.76
N SER A 135 9.75 -17.02 11.41
CA SER A 135 9.69 -17.46 10.01
C SER A 135 9.18 -16.34 9.10
N VAL A 136 9.62 -16.34 7.85
CA VAL A 136 9.14 -15.37 6.86
C VAL A 136 7.61 -15.42 6.73
N ALA A 137 7.02 -16.60 6.82
CA ALA A 137 5.58 -16.80 6.76
C ALA A 137 4.86 -16.15 7.95
N ASP A 138 5.34 -16.40 9.19
CA ASP A 138 4.75 -15.81 10.39
C ASP A 138 4.88 -14.28 10.40
N ALA A 139 6.07 -13.76 10.09
CA ALA A 139 6.32 -12.34 9.98
C ALA A 139 5.41 -11.69 8.92
N THR A 140 5.25 -12.33 7.75
CA THR A 140 4.40 -11.82 6.67
C THR A 140 2.95 -11.68 7.11
N VAL A 141 2.37 -12.68 7.77
CA VAL A 141 0.98 -12.60 8.26
C VAL A 141 0.81 -11.47 9.26
N LEU A 142 1.74 -11.32 10.20
CA LEU A 142 1.69 -10.23 11.17
C LEU A 142 1.82 -8.85 10.51
N ILE A 143 2.74 -8.69 9.56
CA ILE A 143 2.93 -7.42 8.82
C ILE A 143 1.69 -7.08 7.99
N PHE A 144 1.00 -8.08 7.44
CA PHE A 144 -0.24 -7.88 6.69
C PHE A 144 -1.45 -7.49 7.56
N LEU A 145 -1.29 -7.32 8.88
CA LEU A 145 -2.21 -6.53 9.69
C LEU A 145 -2.16 -5.03 9.36
N THR A 146 -1.06 -4.54 8.78
CA THR A 146 -0.88 -3.12 8.41
C THR A 146 -2.04 -2.56 7.57
N PRO A 147 -2.56 -3.23 6.52
CA PRO A 147 -3.70 -2.72 5.78
C PRO A 147 -4.93 -2.46 6.67
N LEU A 148 -5.26 -3.38 7.57
CA LEU A 148 -6.41 -3.23 8.46
C LEU A 148 -6.21 -2.10 9.46
N THR A 149 -5.05 -2.04 10.13
CA THR A 149 -4.73 -0.97 11.09
C THR A 149 -4.67 0.40 10.41
N THR A 150 -4.19 0.46 9.15
CA THR A 150 -4.14 1.68 8.37
C THR A 150 -5.53 2.15 7.95
N ALA A 151 -6.45 1.24 7.61
CA ALA A 151 -7.84 1.57 7.31
C ALA A 151 -8.55 2.15 8.56
N VAL A 152 -8.34 1.54 9.73
CA VAL A 152 -8.85 2.06 11.01
C VAL A 152 -8.24 3.42 11.33
N ALA A 153 -6.93 3.59 11.19
CA ALA A 153 -6.26 4.87 11.41
C ALA A 153 -6.77 5.96 10.45
N GLY A 154 -7.02 5.62 9.19
CA GLY A 154 -7.61 6.52 8.19
C GLY A 154 -9.01 6.99 8.59
N SER A 155 -9.85 6.09 9.09
CA SER A 155 -11.19 6.46 9.56
C SER A 155 -11.16 7.38 10.79
N ILE A 156 -10.25 7.13 11.73
CA ILE A 156 -10.14 7.92 12.97
C ILE A 156 -9.43 9.26 12.73
N LEU A 157 -8.27 9.24 12.09
CA LEU A 157 -7.40 10.42 11.96
C LEU A 157 -7.79 11.32 10.78
N LEU A 158 -8.21 10.73 9.66
CA LEU A 158 -8.58 11.46 8.45
C LEU A 158 -10.09 11.63 8.30
N LYS A 159 -10.88 11.02 9.19
CA LYS A 159 -12.34 11.01 9.15
C LYS A 159 -12.89 10.48 7.80
N GLU A 160 -12.16 9.57 7.18
CA GLU A 160 -12.63 8.89 5.97
C GLU A 160 -13.72 7.89 6.32
N SER A 161 -14.73 7.78 5.46
CA SER A 161 -15.77 6.76 5.63
C SER A 161 -15.18 5.36 5.43
N TYR A 162 -15.32 4.51 6.43
CA TYR A 162 -14.92 3.12 6.38
C TYR A 162 -16.15 2.23 6.24
N SER A 163 -16.38 1.74 5.04
CA SER A 163 -17.53 0.88 4.77
C SER A 163 -17.33 -0.51 5.37
N THR A 164 -18.41 -1.07 5.94
CA THR A 164 -18.41 -2.46 6.43
C THR A 164 -17.97 -3.44 5.33
N ASN A 165 -18.37 -3.20 4.09
CA ASN A 165 -17.99 -4.04 2.95
C ASN A 165 -16.47 -4.02 2.70
N GLN A 166 -15.83 -2.85 2.86
CA GLN A 166 -14.37 -2.72 2.74
C GLN A 166 -13.67 -3.41 3.91
N ALA A 167 -14.24 -3.36 5.13
CA ALA A 167 -13.73 -4.08 6.27
C ALA A 167 -13.75 -5.59 6.03
N VAL A 168 -14.89 -6.12 5.58
CA VAL A 168 -15.05 -7.55 5.24
C VAL A 168 -14.06 -7.96 4.15
N ALA A 169 -13.93 -7.18 3.07
CA ALA A 169 -12.98 -7.47 2.01
C ALA A 169 -11.53 -7.51 2.53
N GLY A 170 -11.16 -6.58 3.43
CA GLY A 170 -9.84 -6.56 4.07
C GLY A 170 -9.57 -7.80 4.92
N VAL A 171 -10.54 -8.22 5.73
CA VAL A 171 -10.45 -9.44 6.55
C VAL A 171 -10.38 -10.69 5.66
N CYS A 172 -11.20 -10.78 4.61
CA CYS A 172 -11.13 -11.88 3.63
C CYS A 172 -9.75 -11.94 2.95
N SER A 173 -9.19 -10.77 2.56
CA SER A 173 -7.85 -10.71 1.97
C SER A 173 -6.78 -11.21 2.96
N LEU A 174 -6.87 -10.84 4.24
CA LEU A 174 -5.94 -11.32 5.27
C LEU A 174 -6.06 -12.84 5.46
N LEU A 175 -7.28 -13.40 5.48
CA LEU A 175 -7.48 -14.86 5.50
C LEU A 175 -6.86 -15.53 4.26
N GLY A 176 -7.00 -14.93 3.09
CA GLY A 176 -6.31 -15.38 1.88
C GLY A 176 -4.78 -15.41 2.04
N VAL A 177 -4.18 -14.37 2.65
CA VAL A 177 -2.74 -14.33 2.95
C VAL A 177 -2.34 -15.47 3.88
N VAL A 178 -3.11 -15.72 4.95
CA VAL A 178 -2.85 -16.83 5.89
C VAL A 178 -2.85 -18.18 5.17
N LEU A 179 -3.80 -18.41 4.25
CA LEU A 179 -3.87 -19.65 3.46
C LEU A 179 -2.70 -19.80 2.48
N VAL A 180 -2.21 -18.69 1.91
CA VAL A 180 -1.05 -18.71 0.99
C VAL A 180 0.24 -18.97 1.74
N THR A 181 0.48 -18.23 2.84
CA THR A 181 1.76 -18.24 3.57
C THR A 181 1.89 -19.41 4.53
N ARG A 182 0.78 -20.00 4.99
CA ARG A 182 0.73 -21.14 5.93
C ARG A 182 1.67 -20.98 7.12
N PRO A 183 1.46 -20.00 7.97
CA PRO A 183 2.38 -19.73 9.07
C PRO A 183 2.48 -20.93 10.01
N PRO A 184 3.69 -21.35 10.43
CA PRO A 184 3.90 -22.50 11.30
C PRO A 184 3.14 -22.47 12.62
N PHE A 185 2.88 -21.27 13.16
CA PHE A 185 2.11 -21.14 14.41
C PHE A 185 0.63 -21.56 14.28
N LEU A 186 0.05 -21.58 13.05
CA LEU A 186 -1.31 -22.04 12.80
C LEU A 186 -1.37 -23.44 12.19
N PHE A 187 -0.42 -23.79 11.32
CA PHE A 187 -0.46 -25.03 10.54
C PHE A 187 0.53 -26.10 11.05
N GLY A 188 1.32 -25.80 12.09
CA GLY A 188 2.34 -26.71 12.60
C GLY A 188 3.59 -26.78 11.72
N SER A 189 4.42 -27.79 11.94
CA SER A 189 5.69 -27.94 11.21
C SER A 189 5.48 -28.06 9.71
N ILE A 190 6.25 -27.30 8.93
CA ILE A 190 6.25 -27.35 7.47
C ILE A 190 6.84 -28.68 7.01
N PRO A 191 6.20 -29.40 6.05
CA PRO A 191 6.73 -30.67 5.51
C PRO A 191 8.09 -30.53 4.77
N ASP A 192 8.45 -29.32 4.34
CA ASP A 192 9.64 -29.04 3.53
C ASP A 192 10.75 -28.37 4.36
N GLY A 193 11.36 -29.08 5.31
CA GLY A 193 12.74 -28.81 5.81
C GLY A 193 13.12 -27.35 6.16
N GLY A 194 12.16 -26.45 6.27
CA GLY A 194 12.42 -25.08 6.72
C GLY A 194 12.84 -25.10 8.19
N HIS A 195 14.07 -24.69 8.48
CA HIS A 195 14.52 -24.50 9.84
C HIS A 195 13.54 -23.62 10.58
N LEU A 196 12.96 -24.17 11.67
CA LEU A 196 12.30 -23.33 12.68
C LEU A 196 13.38 -22.40 13.21
N PRO A 197 13.14 -21.08 13.24
CA PRO A 197 14.11 -20.16 13.81
C PRO A 197 14.41 -20.63 15.25
N GLU A 198 15.68 -20.95 15.52
CA GLU A 198 16.17 -21.28 16.85
C GLU A 198 16.08 -20.02 17.70
N GLY A 199 15.35 -20.05 18.78
CA GLY A 199 15.24 -18.93 19.70
C GLY A 199 14.44 -19.29 20.94
N THR A 200 14.81 -18.66 22.04
CA THR A 200 14.08 -18.74 23.31
C THR A 200 12.67 -18.14 23.16
N PRO A 201 11.71 -18.52 24.01
CA PRO A 201 10.38 -17.90 24.01
C PRO A 201 10.42 -16.37 24.15
N ALA A 202 11.41 -15.83 24.87
CA ALA A 202 11.59 -14.38 25.03
C ALA A 202 12.05 -13.71 23.72
N GLU A 203 12.97 -14.32 22.98
CA GLU A 203 13.42 -13.80 21.68
C GLU A 203 12.31 -13.83 20.63
N ARG A 204 11.48 -14.88 20.62
CA ARG A 204 10.30 -14.94 19.75
C ARG A 204 9.28 -13.86 20.10
N LEU A 205 9.05 -13.61 21.40
CA LEU A 205 8.15 -12.53 21.83
C LEU A 205 8.69 -11.17 21.43
N ALA A 206 10.00 -10.94 21.56
CA ALA A 206 10.64 -9.70 21.09
C ALA A 206 10.49 -9.51 19.57
N ALA A 207 10.62 -10.57 18.78
CA ALA A 207 10.42 -10.55 17.33
C ALA A 207 8.95 -10.25 16.93
N VAL A 208 7.98 -10.79 17.67
CA VAL A 208 6.56 -10.40 17.52
C VAL A 208 6.35 -8.92 17.85
N GLY A 209 6.99 -8.42 18.93
CA GLY A 209 7.01 -7.00 19.27
C GLY A 209 7.60 -6.13 18.16
N ALA A 210 8.67 -6.58 17.51
CA ALA A 210 9.26 -5.91 16.34
C ALA A 210 8.29 -5.89 15.14
N CYS A 211 7.56 -6.98 14.88
CA CYS A 211 6.49 -6.99 13.89
C CYS A 211 5.39 -5.96 14.22
N MET A 212 4.96 -5.88 15.47
CA MET A 212 3.94 -4.90 15.88
C MET A 212 4.44 -3.48 15.74
N MET A 213 5.71 -3.22 16.07
CA MET A 213 6.37 -1.93 15.79
C MET A 213 6.34 -1.62 14.29
N SER A 214 6.61 -2.60 13.44
CA SER A 214 6.52 -2.45 11.98
C SER A 214 5.10 -2.10 11.53
N VAL A 215 4.08 -2.79 12.03
CA VAL A 215 2.67 -2.52 11.71
C VAL A 215 2.29 -1.09 12.09
N ILE A 216 2.64 -0.65 13.29
CA ILE A 216 2.37 0.71 13.77
C ILE A 216 3.13 1.74 12.91
N GLY A 217 4.41 1.50 12.64
CA GLY A 217 5.24 2.37 11.81
C GLY A 217 4.69 2.52 10.40
N ASN A 218 4.36 1.42 9.74
CA ASN A 218 3.78 1.44 8.40
C ASN A 218 2.39 2.08 8.37
N THR A 219 1.56 1.84 9.40
CA THR A 219 0.26 2.50 9.56
C THR A 219 0.42 4.01 9.60
N GLY A 220 1.33 4.53 10.43
CA GLY A 220 1.62 5.95 10.50
C GLY A 220 2.17 6.51 9.18
N ALA A 221 3.03 5.75 8.51
CA ALA A 221 3.60 6.13 7.23
C ALA A 221 2.53 6.25 6.14
N TYR A 222 1.67 5.27 5.97
CA TYR A 222 0.63 5.26 4.92
C TYR A 222 -0.48 6.27 5.19
N THR A 223 -0.88 6.42 6.44
CA THR A 223 -1.82 7.47 6.86
C THR A 223 -1.25 8.87 6.59
N SER A 224 0.06 9.08 6.87
CA SER A 224 0.74 10.35 6.57
C SER A 224 0.77 10.64 5.07
N ILE A 225 1.04 9.65 4.20
CA ILE A 225 1.01 9.82 2.74
C ILE A 225 -0.37 10.30 2.29
N ARG A 226 -1.43 9.68 2.81
CA ARG A 226 -2.80 10.07 2.49
C ARG A 226 -3.13 11.45 3.00
N ALA A 227 -2.73 11.78 4.24
CA ALA A 227 -2.91 13.11 4.82
C ALA A 227 -2.20 14.21 4.02
N ILE A 228 -1.01 13.94 3.47
CA ILE A 228 -0.30 14.83 2.57
C ILE A 228 -1.11 15.03 1.28
N GLY A 229 -1.63 13.94 0.70
CA GLY A 229 -2.42 13.95 -0.52
C GLY A 229 -1.72 14.70 -1.66
N LYS A 230 -2.45 15.63 -2.31
CA LYS A 230 -1.94 16.41 -3.44
C LYS A 230 -1.13 17.67 -3.03
N ARG A 231 -0.96 17.94 -1.72
CA ARG A 231 -0.25 19.12 -1.21
C ARG A 231 1.27 19.05 -1.39
N ALA A 232 1.81 17.85 -1.58
CA ALA A 232 3.22 17.65 -1.94
C ALA A 232 3.34 16.66 -3.10
N HIS A 233 4.36 16.90 -3.93
CA HIS A 233 4.69 15.96 -5.00
C HIS A 233 5.17 14.62 -4.40
N PRO A 234 4.84 13.46 -4.99
CA PRO A 234 5.27 12.14 -4.47
C PRO A 234 6.77 12.06 -4.20
N MET A 235 7.59 12.72 -5.01
CA MET A 235 9.04 12.72 -4.83
C MET A 235 9.49 13.39 -3.53
N HIS A 236 8.81 14.45 -3.04
CA HIS A 236 9.12 15.01 -1.71
C HIS A 236 8.87 13.99 -0.60
N VAL A 237 7.76 13.24 -0.68
CA VAL A 237 7.43 12.19 0.30
C VAL A 237 8.52 11.13 0.34
N LEU A 238 9.03 10.72 -0.83
CA LEU A 238 10.08 9.73 -0.94
C LEU A 238 11.45 10.28 -0.49
N THR A 239 11.76 11.54 -0.81
CA THR A 239 13.01 12.20 -0.38
C THR A 239 13.12 12.22 1.14
N PHE A 240 12.07 12.66 1.84
CA PHE A 240 12.07 12.65 3.30
C PHE A 240 12.17 11.25 3.88
N PHE A 241 11.44 10.30 3.32
CA PHE A 241 11.51 8.91 3.76
C PHE A 241 12.91 8.32 3.58
N SER A 242 13.49 8.45 2.40
CA SER A 242 14.81 7.91 2.10
C SER A 242 15.91 8.60 2.91
N LEU A 243 15.82 9.92 3.11
CA LEU A 243 16.76 10.67 3.92
C LEU A 243 16.76 10.19 5.37
N TRP A 244 15.57 10.12 6.01
CA TRP A 244 15.46 9.67 7.40
C TRP A 244 15.89 8.21 7.56
N CYS A 245 15.49 7.32 6.64
CA CYS A 245 15.95 5.93 6.67
C CYS A 245 17.47 5.82 6.55
N THR A 246 18.09 6.58 5.66
CA THR A 246 19.55 6.57 5.49
C THR A 246 20.26 7.08 6.73
N ILE A 247 19.81 8.21 7.30
CA ILE A 247 20.42 8.80 8.51
C ILE A 247 20.32 7.83 9.68
N ILE A 248 19.12 7.32 9.96
CA ILE A 248 18.90 6.45 11.13
C ILE A 248 19.63 5.10 10.96
N SER A 249 19.65 4.53 9.74
CA SER A 249 20.39 3.30 9.48
C SER A 249 21.89 3.49 9.60
N LEU A 250 22.43 4.62 9.13
CA LEU A 250 23.86 4.94 9.27
C LEU A 250 24.23 5.10 10.73
N LEU A 251 23.44 5.86 11.51
CA LEU A 251 23.64 5.98 12.95
C LEU A 251 23.55 4.62 13.64
N GLY A 252 22.59 3.78 13.26
CA GLY A 252 22.44 2.42 13.77
C GLY A 252 23.68 1.57 13.51
N MET A 253 24.26 1.60 12.31
CA MET A 253 25.50 0.86 12.00
C MET A 253 26.68 1.35 12.84
N ILE A 254 26.81 2.68 13.04
CA ILE A 254 27.89 3.25 13.85
C ILE A 254 27.72 2.86 15.32
N VAL A 255 26.53 3.05 15.90
CA VAL A 255 26.25 2.77 17.31
C VAL A 255 26.40 1.28 17.65
N LEU A 256 25.92 0.40 16.76
CA LEU A 256 26.01 -1.06 16.95
C LEU A 256 27.35 -1.63 16.46
N SER A 257 28.28 -0.79 15.98
CA SER A 257 29.59 -1.20 15.46
C SER A 257 29.51 -2.31 14.41
N ILE A 258 28.49 -2.25 13.53
CA ILE A 258 28.26 -3.25 12.50
C ILE A 258 29.27 -3.04 11.36
N PRO A 259 30.10 -4.06 11.02
CA PRO A 259 31.08 -3.93 9.97
C PRO A 259 30.43 -3.80 8.60
N VAL A 260 31.01 -2.96 7.74
CA VAL A 260 30.61 -2.84 6.34
C VAL A 260 31.12 -4.05 5.57
N VAL A 261 30.20 -4.78 4.94
CA VAL A 261 30.49 -5.91 4.08
C VAL A 261 30.58 -5.42 2.62
N TYR A 262 31.65 -5.78 1.91
CA TYR A 262 31.82 -5.51 0.50
C TYR A 262 31.34 -6.71 -0.33
N PRO A 263 30.15 -6.64 -0.96
CA PRO A 263 29.63 -7.76 -1.73
C PRO A 263 30.45 -8.01 -2.99
N THR A 264 30.32 -9.21 -3.55
CA THR A 264 30.82 -9.53 -4.89
C THR A 264 30.22 -8.62 -5.95
N PRO A 265 30.80 -8.51 -7.17
CA PRO A 265 30.19 -7.72 -8.27
C PRO A 265 28.74 -8.11 -8.55
N TRP A 266 28.41 -9.39 -8.45
CA TRP A 266 27.04 -9.91 -8.55
C TRP A 266 26.15 -9.39 -7.41
N GLY A 267 26.66 -9.37 -6.19
CA GLY A 267 25.98 -8.81 -5.02
C GLY A 267 25.68 -7.32 -5.18
N TRP A 268 26.61 -6.53 -5.74
CA TRP A 268 26.37 -5.13 -6.07
C TRP A 268 25.26 -4.93 -7.10
N MET A 269 25.22 -5.80 -8.13
CA MET A 269 24.13 -5.76 -9.12
C MET A 269 22.77 -6.04 -8.48
N LEU A 270 22.70 -7.04 -7.58
CA LEU A 270 21.46 -7.34 -6.84
C LEU A 270 21.05 -6.19 -5.92
N LEU A 271 21.98 -5.56 -5.21
CA LEU A 271 21.70 -4.37 -4.39
C LEU A 271 21.17 -3.20 -5.21
N LEU A 272 21.74 -2.97 -6.40
CA LEU A 272 21.21 -1.95 -7.31
C LEU A 272 19.81 -2.30 -7.78
N MET A 273 19.52 -3.54 -8.14
CA MET A 273 18.16 -4.01 -8.49
C MET A 273 17.18 -3.78 -7.33
N VAL A 274 17.58 -4.11 -6.10
CA VAL A 274 16.78 -3.83 -4.88
C VAL A 274 16.49 -2.34 -4.74
N GLY A 275 17.50 -1.48 -5.02
CA GLY A 275 17.35 -0.04 -5.00
C GLY A 275 16.36 0.46 -6.06
N VAL A 276 16.52 0.03 -7.31
CA VAL A 276 15.67 0.45 -8.44
C VAL A 276 14.25 -0.05 -8.27
N PHE A 277 14.04 -1.35 -8.00
CA PHE A 277 12.70 -1.88 -7.76
C PHE A 277 12.06 -1.26 -6.53
N GLY A 278 12.84 -1.00 -5.48
CA GLY A 278 12.38 -0.30 -4.29
C GLY A 278 11.93 1.13 -4.59
N PHE A 279 12.66 1.88 -5.42
CA PHE A 279 12.29 3.22 -5.87
C PHE A 279 10.98 3.21 -6.67
N VAL A 280 10.86 2.33 -7.67
CA VAL A 280 9.64 2.21 -8.49
C VAL A 280 8.44 1.83 -7.62
N THR A 281 8.60 0.82 -6.76
CA THR A 281 7.56 0.38 -5.80
C THR A 281 7.06 1.55 -4.95
N GLN A 282 7.98 2.26 -4.29
CA GLN A 282 7.61 3.36 -3.39
C GLN A 282 6.98 4.54 -4.13
N THR A 283 7.44 4.82 -5.36
CA THR A 283 6.86 5.87 -6.20
C THR A 283 5.41 5.55 -6.56
N LEU A 284 5.18 4.38 -7.13
CA LEU A 284 3.83 3.95 -7.52
C LEU A 284 2.90 3.84 -6.31
N LEU A 285 3.38 3.27 -5.21
CA LEU A 285 2.60 3.15 -3.96
C LEU A 285 2.22 4.52 -3.41
N THR A 286 3.17 5.47 -3.35
CA THR A 286 2.91 6.83 -2.89
C THR A 286 1.90 7.54 -3.79
N MET A 287 2.08 7.44 -5.11
CA MET A 287 1.14 8.01 -6.10
C MET A 287 -0.27 7.40 -5.97
N GLY A 288 -0.36 6.12 -5.69
CA GLY A 288 -1.62 5.42 -5.48
C GLY A 288 -2.33 5.86 -4.19
N LEU A 289 -1.62 5.84 -3.05
CA LEU A 289 -2.17 6.24 -1.75
C LEU A 289 -2.54 7.73 -1.67
N GLN A 290 -1.89 8.59 -2.45
CA GLN A 290 -2.28 9.99 -2.54
C GLN A 290 -3.60 10.21 -3.30
N ARG A 291 -4.02 9.24 -4.13
CA ARG A 291 -5.21 9.33 -5.00
C ARG A 291 -6.41 8.56 -4.48
N GLU A 292 -6.18 7.45 -3.79
CA GLU A 292 -7.23 6.58 -3.26
C GLU A 292 -7.48 6.83 -1.77
N THR A 293 -8.67 6.48 -1.29
CA THR A 293 -8.93 6.42 0.15
C THR A 293 -8.04 5.35 0.79
N VAL A 294 -7.69 5.55 2.06
CA VAL A 294 -6.79 4.64 2.77
C VAL A 294 -7.32 3.20 2.71
N SER A 295 -8.60 3.01 3.02
CA SER A 295 -9.18 1.67 3.11
C SER A 295 -9.16 0.91 1.77
N ARG A 296 -9.41 1.59 0.66
CA ARG A 296 -9.33 0.98 -0.68
C ARG A 296 -7.89 0.71 -1.09
N GLY A 297 -7.01 1.70 -0.90
CA GLY A 297 -5.61 1.60 -1.28
C GLY A 297 -4.89 0.46 -0.58
N VAL A 298 -5.09 0.31 0.73
CA VAL A 298 -4.41 -0.75 1.49
C VAL A 298 -4.93 -2.15 1.17
N THR A 299 -6.18 -2.31 0.74
CA THR A 299 -6.68 -3.62 0.27
C THR A 299 -5.92 -4.10 -0.98
N GLY A 300 -5.54 -3.19 -1.88
CA GLY A 300 -4.71 -3.51 -3.04
C GLY A 300 -3.31 -4.04 -2.68
N MET A 301 -2.80 -3.73 -1.49
CA MET A 301 -1.48 -4.20 -1.07
C MET A 301 -1.41 -5.71 -0.85
N TYR A 302 -2.51 -6.38 -0.54
CA TYR A 302 -2.54 -7.84 -0.41
C TYR A 302 -2.19 -8.57 -1.71
N THR A 303 -2.34 -7.92 -2.87
CA THR A 303 -1.95 -8.49 -4.17
C THR A 303 -0.45 -8.80 -4.26
N GLN A 304 0.39 -8.22 -3.40
CA GLN A 304 1.81 -8.55 -3.30
C GLN A 304 2.05 -10.05 -3.14
N VAL A 305 1.25 -10.71 -2.33
CA VAL A 305 1.39 -12.15 -2.07
C VAL A 305 1.18 -12.95 -3.35
N LEU A 306 0.24 -12.54 -4.21
CA LEU A 306 0.00 -13.19 -5.49
C LEU A 306 1.21 -13.10 -6.42
N PHE A 307 1.77 -11.90 -6.56
CA PHE A 307 2.97 -11.69 -7.37
C PHE A 307 4.19 -12.44 -6.80
N ALA A 308 4.31 -12.51 -5.46
CA ALA A 308 5.38 -13.27 -4.82
C ALA A 308 5.29 -14.77 -5.15
N VAL A 309 4.10 -15.38 -5.02
CA VAL A 309 3.88 -16.79 -5.35
C VAL A 309 4.13 -17.07 -6.84
N MET A 310 3.68 -16.17 -7.73
CA MET A 310 3.93 -16.31 -9.17
C MET A 310 5.44 -16.28 -9.49
N LEU A 311 6.18 -15.34 -8.90
CA LEU A 311 7.60 -15.23 -9.11
C LEU A 311 8.38 -16.40 -8.48
N GLU A 312 7.98 -16.88 -7.31
CA GLU A 312 8.58 -18.07 -6.69
C GLU A 312 8.39 -19.29 -7.57
N ARG A 313 7.21 -19.45 -8.21
CA ARG A 313 6.96 -20.50 -9.18
C ARG A 313 7.89 -20.41 -10.39
N VAL A 314 8.03 -19.21 -10.96
CA VAL A 314 8.82 -18.99 -12.18
C VAL A 314 10.32 -19.13 -11.92
N ILE A 315 10.82 -18.59 -10.81
CA ILE A 315 12.26 -18.48 -10.54
C ILE A 315 12.80 -19.71 -9.79
N PHE A 316 12.05 -20.22 -8.81
CA PHE A 316 12.48 -21.31 -7.95
C PHE A 316 11.79 -22.65 -8.26
N GLY A 317 10.84 -22.68 -9.20
CA GLY A 317 10.12 -23.91 -9.57
C GLY A 317 9.14 -24.45 -8.52
N VAL A 318 8.90 -23.70 -7.44
CA VAL A 318 8.04 -24.12 -6.32
C VAL A 318 6.59 -24.21 -6.78
N MET A 319 5.96 -25.37 -6.60
CA MET A 319 4.53 -25.55 -6.95
C MET A 319 3.65 -24.98 -5.84
N PRO A 320 2.70 -24.06 -6.16
CA PRO A 320 1.73 -23.62 -5.18
C PRO A 320 0.82 -24.78 -4.78
N SER A 321 0.54 -24.89 -3.49
CA SER A 321 -0.38 -25.88 -2.98
C SER A 321 -1.83 -25.51 -3.27
N LEU A 322 -2.77 -26.45 -3.14
CA LEU A 322 -4.20 -26.18 -3.28
C LEU A 322 -4.68 -25.05 -2.36
N LEU A 323 -4.22 -25.02 -1.10
CA LEU A 323 -4.56 -23.94 -0.16
C LEU A 323 -4.01 -22.60 -0.62
N SER A 324 -2.81 -22.55 -1.22
CA SER A 324 -2.25 -21.31 -1.78
C SER A 324 -3.08 -20.83 -2.97
N ILE A 325 -3.59 -21.72 -3.80
CA ILE A 325 -4.48 -21.37 -4.93
C ILE A 325 -5.80 -20.80 -4.38
N VAL A 326 -6.42 -21.46 -3.39
CA VAL A 326 -7.65 -20.96 -2.76
C VAL A 326 -7.44 -19.59 -2.13
N GLY A 327 -6.35 -19.40 -1.38
CA GLY A 327 -5.99 -18.12 -0.80
C GLY A 327 -5.78 -17.03 -1.86
N ALA A 328 -5.11 -17.35 -2.98
CA ALA A 328 -4.93 -16.45 -4.10
C ALA A 328 -6.27 -15.99 -4.71
N VAL A 329 -7.20 -16.92 -4.92
CA VAL A 329 -8.56 -16.61 -5.43
C VAL A 329 -9.30 -15.68 -4.47
N ILE A 330 -9.23 -15.91 -3.16
CA ILE A 330 -9.85 -15.05 -2.14
C ILE A 330 -9.28 -13.63 -2.21
N ILE A 331 -7.94 -13.48 -2.28
CA ILE A 331 -7.29 -12.16 -2.38
C ILE A 331 -7.74 -11.44 -3.66
N MET A 332 -7.73 -12.13 -4.81
CA MET A 332 -8.15 -11.54 -6.09
C MET A 332 -9.60 -11.10 -6.07
N SER A 333 -10.49 -11.95 -5.55
CA SER A 333 -11.93 -11.65 -5.47
C SER A 333 -12.19 -10.45 -4.57
N SER A 334 -11.50 -10.36 -3.42
CA SER A 334 -11.62 -9.23 -2.49
C SER A 334 -11.10 -7.93 -3.11
N ALA A 335 -9.94 -7.97 -3.78
CA ALA A 335 -9.38 -6.80 -4.46
C ALA A 335 -10.29 -6.33 -5.60
N PHE A 336 -10.81 -7.25 -6.41
CA PHE A 336 -11.75 -6.95 -7.49
C PHE A 336 -13.05 -6.35 -6.97
N TYR A 337 -13.62 -6.91 -5.89
CA TYR A 337 -14.80 -6.37 -5.24
C TYR A 337 -14.62 -4.92 -4.80
N VAL A 338 -13.48 -4.59 -4.18
CA VAL A 338 -13.18 -3.22 -3.72
C VAL A 338 -12.97 -2.25 -4.89
N VAL A 339 -12.43 -2.74 -6.02
CA VAL A 339 -12.28 -1.92 -7.25
C VAL A 339 -13.64 -1.59 -7.85
N MET A 340 -14.56 -2.55 -7.92
CA MET A 340 -15.88 -2.37 -8.55
C MET A 340 -16.84 -1.56 -7.69
N ASN A 341 -16.71 -1.58 -6.36
CA ASN A 341 -17.60 -0.87 -5.43
C ASN A 341 -16.93 0.42 -4.93
N LYS A 342 -16.84 1.40 -5.83
CA LYS A 342 -16.31 2.74 -5.55
C LYS A 342 -17.36 3.67 -4.98
#